data_7f27be708e709957ecfcdb61435b793d
#
_entry.id   7f27be708e709957ecfcdb61435b793d
#
_cell.length_a   1.000
_cell.length_b   1.000
_cell.length_c   1.000
_cell.angle_alpha   90.00
_cell.angle_beta   90.00
_cell.angle_gamma   90.00
#
_symmetry.space_group_name_H-M   'P 1'
#
loop_
_entity.id
_entity.type
_entity.pdbx_description
1 polymer ?
#
loop_
_entity_poly.entity_id
_entity_poly.type
_entity_poly.pdbx_seq_one_letter_code
_entity_poly.pdbx_strand_id
1 'polypeptide(L)'
;MAVRKFKPTTPGQRHKIIGTFEEITASVPEKSLVCGKKSTGGRNTTGKMTVRYIGGGHKQKYRFIDFKREKDGVPAVVKTIEYDPNRSARIALLYYADGEKRY
;
A
#
# COMPACT_ATOMS: atom_id res chain seq x y z
N MET A 1 -14.16 -4.64 10.15
CA MET A 1 -13.94 -3.69 9.06
C MET A 1 -15.28 -3.22 8.51
N ALA A 2 -15.47 -1.91 8.40
CA ALA A 2 -16.69 -1.35 7.81
C ALA A 2 -16.70 -1.56 6.28
N VAL A 3 -17.87 -1.84 5.74
CA VAL A 3 -18.06 -2.12 4.32
C VAL A 3 -19.14 -1.22 3.72
N ARG A 4 -18.97 -0.95 2.43
CA ARG A 4 -19.95 -0.19 1.64
C ARG A 4 -20.47 -1.06 0.50
N LYS A 5 -21.78 -1.16 0.39
CA LYS A 5 -22.46 -1.79 -0.73
C LYS A 5 -22.79 -0.76 -1.80
N PHE A 6 -22.75 -1.18 -3.05
CA PHE A 6 -23.14 -0.34 -4.17
C PHE A 6 -24.57 -0.65 -4.64
N LYS A 7 -25.24 0.37 -5.21
CA LYS A 7 -26.54 0.19 -5.86
C LYS A 7 -26.37 -0.62 -7.15
N PRO A 8 -27.37 -1.43 -7.55
CA PRO A 8 -27.27 -2.27 -8.75
C PRO A 8 -27.51 -1.47 -10.05
N THR A 9 -26.69 -0.45 -10.29
CA THR A 9 -26.82 0.42 -11.48
C THR A 9 -26.27 -0.23 -12.74
N THR A 10 -25.31 -1.16 -12.58
CA THR A 10 -24.74 -1.96 -13.67
C THR A 10 -24.55 -3.41 -13.18
N PRO A 11 -24.39 -4.40 -14.09
CA PRO A 11 -24.11 -5.77 -13.66
C PRO A 11 -22.87 -5.89 -12.75
N GLY A 12 -21.82 -5.13 -13.02
CA GLY A 12 -20.59 -5.13 -12.19
C GLY A 12 -20.77 -4.51 -10.82
N GLN A 13 -21.73 -3.61 -10.63
CA GLN A 13 -22.00 -2.94 -9.35
C GLN A 13 -22.96 -3.73 -8.44
N ARG A 14 -23.74 -4.66 -9.00
CA ARG A 14 -24.82 -5.35 -8.30
C ARG A 14 -24.41 -6.03 -7.01
N HIS A 15 -23.28 -6.73 -7.03
CA HIS A 15 -22.79 -7.50 -5.88
C HIS A 15 -21.51 -6.92 -5.28
N LYS A 16 -21.14 -5.70 -5.68
CA LYS A 16 -19.90 -5.08 -5.26
C LYS A 16 -19.98 -4.60 -3.81
N ILE A 17 -19.02 -5.04 -3.02
CA ILE A 17 -18.83 -4.59 -1.63
C ILE A 17 -17.36 -4.22 -1.48
N ILE A 18 -17.08 -3.06 -0.91
CA ILE A 18 -15.71 -2.60 -0.65
C ILE A 18 -15.58 -2.11 0.79
N GLY A 19 -14.35 -2.08 1.30
CA GLY A 19 -14.04 -1.44 2.57
C GLY A 19 -14.16 0.08 2.50
N THR A 20 -14.53 0.71 3.60
CA THR A 20 -14.70 2.16 3.69
C THR A 20 -13.43 2.90 4.11
N PHE A 21 -12.36 2.18 4.42
CA PHE A 21 -11.07 2.75 4.86
C PHE A 21 -11.14 3.57 6.16
N GLU A 22 -12.09 3.29 7.04
CA GLU A 22 -12.27 4.04 8.29
C GLU A 22 -11.07 3.91 9.24
N GLU A 23 -10.35 2.78 9.19
CA GLU A 23 -9.19 2.52 10.04
C GLU A 23 -7.95 3.33 9.63
N ILE A 24 -7.95 3.93 8.45
CA ILE A 24 -6.79 4.69 7.94
C ILE A 24 -6.79 6.09 8.57
N THR A 25 -5.69 6.45 9.22
CA THR A 25 -5.53 7.72 9.93
C THR A 25 -4.68 8.74 9.18
N ALA A 26 -3.90 8.32 8.18
CA ALA A 26 -3.06 9.21 7.38
C ALA A 26 -3.10 8.83 5.91
N SER A 27 -3.14 9.85 5.04
CA SER A 27 -3.16 9.69 3.58
C SER A 27 -1.79 9.86 2.93
N VAL A 28 -0.84 10.48 3.64
CA VAL A 28 0.51 10.75 3.13
C VAL A 28 1.51 9.81 3.80
N PRO A 29 2.30 9.05 3.03
CA PRO A 29 3.31 8.15 3.60
C PRO A 29 4.51 8.91 4.15
N GLU A 30 5.27 8.27 5.04
CA GLU A 30 6.55 8.79 5.54
C GLU A 30 7.55 8.84 4.39
N LYS A 31 8.00 10.03 4.04
CA LYS A 31 8.81 10.28 2.85
C LYS A 31 10.14 9.53 2.84
N SER A 32 10.75 9.33 4.01
CA SER A 32 12.01 8.61 4.15
C SER A 32 11.90 7.09 3.95
N LEU A 33 10.70 6.55 4.04
CA LEU A 33 10.43 5.11 3.98
C LEU A 33 9.74 4.66 2.70
N VAL A 34 9.68 5.53 1.69
CA VAL A 34 9.09 5.22 0.39
C VAL A 34 10.07 5.44 -0.73
N CYS A 35 9.89 4.68 -1.82
CA CYS A 35 10.60 4.91 -3.07
C CYS A 35 9.66 4.74 -4.27
N GLY A 36 10.10 5.22 -5.43
CA GLY A 36 9.33 5.03 -6.66
C GLY A 36 9.28 3.56 -7.06
N LYS A 37 8.13 3.10 -7.51
CA LYS A 37 7.96 1.77 -8.10
C LYS A 37 7.71 1.93 -9.59
N LYS A 38 8.72 1.61 -10.39
CA LYS A 38 8.64 1.75 -11.85
C LYS A 38 7.94 0.53 -12.45
N SER A 39 6.98 0.78 -13.33
CA SER A 39 6.34 -0.27 -14.13
C SER A 39 6.99 -0.35 -15.51
N THR A 40 7.30 -1.56 -15.95
CA THR A 40 7.88 -1.80 -17.27
C THR A 40 6.81 -1.89 -18.37
N GLY A 41 5.56 -2.12 -18.01
CA GLY A 41 4.47 -2.34 -18.97
C GLY A 41 4.70 -3.57 -19.86
N GLY A 42 5.46 -4.54 -19.38
CA GLY A 42 5.79 -5.74 -20.15
C GLY A 42 6.87 -5.55 -21.22
N ARG A 43 7.59 -4.39 -21.20
CA ARG A 43 8.64 -4.08 -22.18
C ARG A 43 10.01 -4.53 -21.68
N ASN A 44 10.82 -5.02 -22.62
CA ASN A 44 12.21 -5.41 -22.37
C ASN A 44 13.17 -4.19 -22.48
N THR A 45 14.47 -4.45 -22.41
CA THR A 45 15.51 -3.39 -22.50
C THR A 45 15.51 -2.66 -23.84
N THR A 46 15.03 -3.30 -24.92
CA THR A 46 14.94 -2.68 -26.25
C THR A 46 13.60 -1.96 -26.48
N GLY A 47 12.71 -1.94 -25.51
CA GLY A 47 11.41 -1.29 -25.58
C GLY A 47 10.32 -2.11 -26.26
N LYS A 48 10.63 -3.35 -26.66
CA LYS A 48 9.65 -4.25 -27.28
C LYS A 48 8.83 -4.98 -26.21
N MET A 49 7.54 -5.17 -26.50
CA MET A 49 6.65 -5.91 -25.61
C MET A 49 6.95 -7.40 -25.67
N THR A 50 7.46 -7.95 -24.56
CA THR A 50 7.75 -9.39 -24.41
C THR A 50 6.71 -10.11 -23.57
N VAL A 51 5.99 -9.37 -22.73
CA VAL A 51 4.89 -9.89 -21.91
C VAL A 51 3.62 -9.09 -22.23
N ARG A 52 2.59 -9.77 -22.67
CA ARG A 52 1.29 -9.17 -22.99
C ARG A 52 0.44 -8.97 -21.73
N TYR A 53 -0.57 -8.09 -21.81
CA TYR A 53 -1.55 -7.82 -20.76
C TYR A 53 -0.98 -7.17 -19.50
N ILE A 54 0.16 -6.48 -19.60
CA ILE A 54 0.77 -5.76 -18.48
C ILE A 54 0.78 -4.26 -18.76
N GLY A 55 0.31 -3.48 -17.81
CA GLY A 55 0.29 -2.02 -17.87
C GLY A 55 -1.05 -1.42 -17.48
N GLY A 56 -1.15 -0.10 -17.55
CA GLY A 56 -2.38 0.65 -17.35
C GLY A 56 -2.81 0.88 -15.91
N GLY A 57 -2.07 0.41 -14.93
CA GLY A 57 -2.38 0.67 -13.52
C GLY A 57 -1.95 2.06 -13.04
N HIS A 58 -2.49 2.49 -11.90
CA HIS A 58 -2.02 3.69 -11.23
C HIS A 58 -0.57 3.56 -10.80
N LYS A 59 0.16 4.69 -10.86
CA LYS A 59 1.53 4.77 -10.34
C LYS A 59 1.52 4.50 -8.83
N GLN A 60 2.37 3.59 -8.41
CA GLN A 60 2.46 3.17 -7.01
C GLN A 60 3.82 3.53 -6.44
N LYS A 61 3.85 3.79 -5.13
CA LYS A 61 5.09 3.93 -4.36
C LYS A 61 5.29 2.68 -3.51
N TYR A 62 6.52 2.20 -3.46
CA TYR A 62 6.89 1.10 -2.59
C TYR A 62 7.24 1.62 -1.20
N ARG A 63 6.75 0.96 -0.16
CA ARG A 63 7.09 1.24 1.25
C ARG A 63 8.07 0.20 1.73
N PHE A 64 9.10 0.66 2.43
CA PHE A 64 10.08 -0.24 3.06
C PHE A 64 9.49 -0.78 4.35
N ILE A 65 9.06 -2.03 4.33
CA ILE A 65 8.43 -2.69 5.48
C ILE A 65 9.47 -3.49 6.23
N ASP A 66 9.48 -3.37 7.56
CA ASP A 66 10.34 -4.15 8.44
C ASP A 66 9.71 -5.53 8.70
N PHE A 67 9.94 -6.47 7.79
CA PHE A 67 9.45 -7.83 7.92
C PHE A 67 10.18 -8.65 8.97
N LYS A 68 11.44 -8.34 9.23
CA LYS A 68 12.30 -9.13 10.13
C LYS A 68 12.07 -8.81 11.60
N ARG A 69 11.65 -7.59 11.91
CA ARG A 69 11.39 -7.13 13.27
C ARG A 69 12.54 -7.40 14.22
N GLU A 70 13.77 -7.02 13.80
CA GLU A 70 15.00 -7.29 14.53
C GLU A 70 15.19 -6.40 15.78
N LYS A 71 14.43 -5.35 15.91
CA LYS A 71 14.59 -4.34 16.96
C LYS A 71 13.86 -4.75 18.25
N ASP A 72 14.34 -5.82 18.87
CA ASP A 72 13.79 -6.34 20.12
C ASP A 72 14.13 -5.45 21.31
N GLY A 73 13.26 -5.41 22.31
CA GLY A 73 13.48 -4.69 23.56
C GLY A 73 13.31 -3.18 23.50
N VAL A 74 13.06 -2.60 22.33
CA VAL A 74 12.78 -1.17 22.18
C VAL A 74 11.28 -0.97 21.96
N PRO A 75 10.59 -0.24 22.85
CA PRO A 75 9.17 0.02 22.66
C PRO A 75 8.92 0.99 21.52
N ALA A 76 7.78 0.83 20.84
CA ALA A 76 7.35 1.71 19.77
C ALA A 76 5.87 2.04 19.91
N VAL A 77 5.49 3.21 19.42
CA VAL A 77 4.10 3.66 19.39
C VAL A 77 3.60 3.62 17.96
N VAL A 78 2.42 3.04 17.74
CA VAL A 78 1.73 3.12 16.44
C VAL A 78 1.24 4.54 16.26
N LYS A 79 1.88 5.27 15.36
CA LYS A 79 1.55 6.67 15.10
C LYS A 79 0.40 6.83 14.13
N THR A 80 0.46 6.09 13.02
CA THR A 80 -0.57 6.12 11.99
C THR A 80 -0.83 4.71 11.44
N ILE A 81 -2.02 4.51 10.88
CA ILE A 81 -2.36 3.34 10.08
C ILE A 81 -2.61 3.85 8.66
N GLU A 82 -1.96 3.24 7.68
CA GLU A 82 -1.91 3.74 6.32
C GLU A 82 -2.25 2.65 5.31
N TYR A 83 -2.74 3.11 4.15
CA TYR A 83 -2.98 2.25 3.00
C TYR A 83 -1.68 1.99 2.24
N ASP A 84 -1.43 0.72 1.88
CA ASP A 84 -0.32 0.35 1.01
C ASP A 84 -0.88 -0.30 -0.25
N PRO A 85 -0.64 0.29 -1.44
CA PRO A 85 -1.14 -0.26 -2.70
C PRO A 85 -0.45 -1.56 -3.13
N ASN A 86 0.65 -1.95 -2.48
CA ASN A 86 1.44 -3.13 -2.82
C ASN A 86 0.97 -4.41 -2.11
N ARG A 87 0.03 -4.29 -1.17
CA ARG A 87 -0.46 -5.41 -0.37
C ARG A 87 -1.92 -5.21 0.04
N SER A 88 -2.57 -6.28 0.42
CA SER A 88 -3.96 -6.22 0.88
C SER A 88 -4.11 -5.73 2.32
N ALA A 89 -3.08 -5.91 3.14
CA ALA A 89 -3.08 -5.49 4.53
C ALA A 89 -2.81 -3.99 4.67
N ARG A 90 -3.34 -3.38 5.74
CA ARG A 90 -2.94 -2.05 6.15
C ARG A 90 -1.56 -2.11 6.81
N ILE A 91 -0.82 -1.01 6.71
CA ILE A 91 0.49 -0.87 7.35
C ILE A 91 0.42 0.16 8.47
N ALA A 92 1.28 0.00 9.47
CA ALA A 92 1.37 0.93 10.59
C ALA A 92 2.73 1.63 10.60
N LEU A 93 2.73 2.94 10.77
CA LEU A 93 3.96 3.70 11.01
C LEU A 93 4.26 3.65 12.51
N LEU A 94 5.41 3.11 12.85
CA LEU A 94 5.88 2.97 14.22
C LEU A 94 6.93 4.03 14.53
N TYR A 95 6.77 4.70 15.66
CA TYR A 95 7.77 5.59 16.23
C TYR A 95 8.41 4.89 17.42
N TYR A 96 9.66 4.48 17.25
CA TYR A 96 10.43 3.84 18.32
C TYR A 96 10.92 4.86 19.35
N ALA A 97 11.16 4.39 20.56
CA ALA A 97 11.60 5.24 21.68
C ALA A 97 12.95 5.95 21.41
N ASP A 98 13.79 5.36 20.57
CA ASP A 98 15.08 5.94 20.15
C ASP A 98 14.98 6.95 19.00
N GLY A 99 13.79 7.22 18.51
CA GLY A 99 13.53 8.18 17.43
C GLY A 99 13.48 7.59 16.03
N GLU A 100 13.75 6.30 15.83
CA GLU A 100 13.64 5.64 14.54
C GLU A 100 12.16 5.42 14.16
N LYS A 101 11.87 5.57 12.88
CA LYS A 101 10.55 5.30 12.31
C LYS A 101 10.63 4.08 11.39
N ARG A 102 9.68 3.17 11.53
CA ARG A 102 9.57 2.00 10.64
C ARG A 102 8.11 1.69 10.31
N TYR A 103 7.91 1.11 9.14
CA TYR A 103 6.65 0.46 8.82
C TYR A 103 6.63 -0.99 9.26
#